data_e3e700ca15a65a29bd35112ef43a4a4f
#
_entry.id   e3e700ca15a65a29bd35112ef43a4a4f
#
_cell.length_a   1.000
_cell.length_b   1.000
_cell.length_c   1.000
_cell.angle_alpha   90.00
_cell.angle_beta   90.00
_cell.angle_gamma   90.00
#
_symmetry.space_group_name_H-M   'P 1'
#
loop_
_entity.id
_entity.type
_entity.pdbx_description
1 polymer ?
#
loop_
_entity_poly.entity_id
_entity_poly.type
_entity_poly.pdbx_seq_one_letter_code
_entity_poly.pdbx_strand_id
1 'polypeptide(L)'
;MEKINKFQTKILNCCKKYLISQKNNKIDISTSPLCFFTVWADTPGYYKLNKIAIKNRNLNKYFVMKNLLSISKNYNLNILFNKKKLPSKKINLIVSYSTKNNFDIRGNFKDDFFDYDSGDTRFFWLLISLDNFIPKKFRENIAIISYKKNFFKYNLIYLLKFLKNLVIDYKLSIKKIKHFCWEESNFSNNISSLSKSLFNRLNINKFIINYEGVPFQNKLIHDIKNKNKNIKTFGYLHCAPWPLQLDLIYKSQPLDELIVSGKQQKNVLKKFLGWNNKKITVIPSLRFEKKKI
;
A
#
# COMPACT_ATOMS: atom_id res chain seq x y z
N MET A 1 9.43 18.19 -25.04
CA MET A 1 8.22 17.70 -24.34
C MET A 1 7.45 16.61 -25.13
N GLU A 2 7.24 16.77 -26.41
CA GLU A 2 6.44 15.81 -27.23
C GLU A 2 7.03 14.38 -27.29
N LYS A 3 8.35 14.21 -27.39
CA LYS A 3 9.02 12.91 -27.38
C LYS A 3 8.87 12.19 -26.01
N ILE A 4 8.90 12.94 -24.91
CA ILE A 4 8.70 12.41 -23.56
C ILE A 4 7.27 11.91 -23.41
N ASN A 5 6.27 12.69 -23.86
CA ASN A 5 4.87 12.31 -23.81
C ASN A 5 4.57 11.04 -24.63
N LYS A 6 5.14 10.88 -25.81
CA LYS A 6 5.01 9.65 -26.63
C LYS A 6 5.60 8.43 -25.93
N PHE A 7 6.76 8.58 -25.31
CA PHE A 7 7.41 7.48 -24.57
C PHE A 7 6.59 7.08 -23.34
N GLN A 8 6.13 8.06 -22.55
CA GLN A 8 5.29 7.85 -21.39
C GLN A 8 3.98 7.14 -21.75
N THR A 9 3.30 7.61 -22.80
CA THR A 9 2.07 6.98 -23.29
C THR A 9 2.30 5.53 -23.72
N LYS A 10 3.44 5.24 -24.37
CA LYS A 10 3.80 3.89 -24.78
C LYS A 10 4.00 2.95 -23.56
N ILE A 11 4.71 3.40 -22.52
CA ILE A 11 4.89 2.64 -21.28
C ILE A 11 3.52 2.38 -20.62
N LEU A 12 2.72 3.41 -20.42
CA LEU A 12 1.39 3.29 -19.79
C LEU A 12 0.48 2.33 -20.55
N ASN A 13 0.49 2.38 -21.87
CA ASN A 13 -0.30 1.45 -22.68
C ASN A 13 0.20 0.00 -22.55
N CYS A 14 1.51 -0.21 -22.51
CA CYS A 14 2.07 -1.54 -22.22
C CYS A 14 1.65 -2.05 -20.83
N CYS A 15 1.72 -1.19 -19.81
CA CYS A 15 1.30 -1.52 -18.45
C CYS A 15 -0.19 -1.85 -18.39
N LYS A 16 -1.04 -1.05 -19.05
CA LYS A 16 -2.49 -1.30 -19.11
C LYS A 16 -2.82 -2.63 -19.80
N LYS A 17 -2.20 -2.91 -20.94
CA LYS A 17 -2.37 -4.21 -21.65
C LYS A 17 -1.93 -5.38 -20.74
N TYR A 18 -0.83 -5.22 -20.02
CA TYR A 18 -0.37 -6.23 -19.08
C TYR A 18 -1.36 -6.44 -17.94
N LEU A 19 -1.88 -5.37 -17.32
CA LEU A 19 -2.90 -5.44 -16.27
C LEU A 19 -4.16 -6.15 -16.74
N ILE A 20 -4.64 -5.84 -17.94
CA ILE A 20 -5.80 -6.50 -18.57
C ILE A 20 -5.51 -8.00 -18.73
N SER A 21 -4.34 -8.38 -19.23
CA SER A 21 -3.99 -9.77 -19.41
C SER A 21 -3.91 -10.54 -18.07
N GLN A 22 -3.49 -9.89 -17.00
CA GLN A 22 -3.47 -10.51 -15.66
C GLN A 22 -4.89 -10.67 -15.09
N LYS A 23 -5.77 -9.70 -15.31
CA LYS A 23 -7.18 -9.78 -14.92
C LYS A 23 -7.88 -10.96 -15.62
N ASN A 24 -7.66 -11.15 -16.91
CA ASN A 24 -8.21 -12.27 -17.67
C ASN A 24 -7.72 -13.63 -17.16
N ASN A 25 -6.61 -13.68 -16.44
CA ASN A 25 -6.09 -14.88 -15.79
C ASN A 25 -6.56 -15.04 -14.33
N LYS A 26 -7.60 -14.34 -13.91
CA LYS A 26 -8.17 -14.36 -12.55
C LYS A 26 -7.15 -14.00 -11.44
N ILE A 27 -6.14 -13.21 -11.77
CA ILE A 27 -5.15 -12.75 -10.80
C ILE A 27 -5.67 -11.45 -10.19
N ASP A 28 -5.72 -11.38 -8.86
CA ASP A 28 -6.00 -10.14 -8.16
C ASP A 28 -4.81 -9.18 -8.29
N ILE A 29 -4.93 -8.25 -9.23
CA ILE A 29 -3.92 -7.24 -9.52
C ILE A 29 -4.00 -6.03 -8.59
N SER A 30 -5.06 -5.90 -7.80
CA SER A 30 -5.24 -4.76 -6.90
C SER A 30 -4.38 -4.88 -5.64
N THR A 31 -4.23 -6.09 -5.13
CA THR A 31 -3.49 -6.39 -3.91
C THR A 31 -2.15 -7.07 -4.16
N SER A 32 -1.93 -7.57 -5.37
CA SER A 32 -0.69 -8.26 -5.73
C SER A 32 0.30 -7.29 -6.37
N PRO A 33 1.49 -7.12 -5.79
CA PRO A 33 2.52 -6.27 -6.36
C PRO A 33 3.10 -6.92 -7.62
N LEU A 34 2.96 -6.24 -8.74
CA LEU A 34 3.62 -6.65 -9.97
C LEU A 34 5.05 -6.14 -9.94
N CYS A 35 6.00 -7.01 -10.28
CA CYS A 35 7.42 -6.68 -10.22
C CYS A 35 7.83 -5.46 -11.08
N PHE A 36 7.02 -5.09 -12.05
CA PHE A 36 7.23 -3.90 -12.86
C PHE A 36 6.83 -2.59 -12.16
N PHE A 37 5.97 -2.66 -11.13
CA PHE A 37 5.40 -1.51 -10.45
C PHE A 37 6.01 -1.23 -9.10
N THR A 38 6.78 -2.16 -8.57
CA THR A 38 7.34 -2.09 -7.21
C THR A 38 8.83 -1.78 -7.18
N VAL A 39 9.43 -1.42 -8.28
CA VAL A 39 10.83 -1.02 -8.31
C VAL A 39 10.95 0.42 -7.80
N TRP A 40 10.91 0.51 -6.49
CA TRP A 40 11.25 1.72 -5.76
C TRP A 40 12.73 1.80 -5.69
N ALA A 41 13.47 2.52 -6.08
CA ALA A 41 14.73 2.86 -5.52
C ALA A 41 15.34 4.01 -6.27
N ASP A 42 15.63 3.97 -7.43
CA ASP A 42 16.28 5.05 -8.11
C ASP A 42 15.48 5.38 -9.36
N THR A 43 14.94 6.58 -9.40
CA THR A 43 14.17 7.03 -10.54
C THR A 43 14.87 6.75 -11.89
N PRO A 44 16.19 6.89 -12.04
CA PRO A 44 16.90 6.45 -13.24
C PRO A 44 16.94 4.94 -13.44
N GLY A 45 17.11 4.17 -12.37
CA GLY A 45 17.08 2.69 -12.41
C GLY A 45 15.70 2.16 -12.75
N TYR A 46 14.64 2.78 -12.21
CA TYR A 46 13.25 2.49 -12.51
C TYR A 46 12.95 2.63 -14.01
N TYR A 47 13.32 3.71 -14.64
CA TYR A 47 13.15 3.89 -16.08
C TYR A 47 13.94 2.89 -16.91
N LYS A 48 15.16 2.61 -16.51
CA LYS A 48 16.05 1.67 -17.19
C LYS A 48 15.52 0.24 -17.08
N LEU A 49 15.10 -0.17 -15.87
CA LEU A 49 14.53 -1.49 -15.61
C LEU A 49 13.18 -1.70 -16.29
N ASN A 50 12.29 -0.72 -16.26
CA ASN A 50 11.01 -0.82 -16.96
C ASN A 50 11.18 -0.84 -18.48
N LYS A 51 12.09 -0.05 -19.03
CA LYS A 51 12.41 -0.10 -20.46
C LYS A 51 12.95 -1.47 -20.87
N ILE A 52 13.78 -2.06 -20.04
CA ILE A 52 14.41 -3.36 -20.26
C ILE A 52 13.39 -4.49 -20.00
N ALA A 53 12.58 -4.41 -18.94
CA ALA A 53 11.55 -5.43 -18.61
C ALA A 53 10.46 -5.49 -19.70
N ILE A 54 10.08 -4.36 -20.28
CA ILE A 54 9.13 -4.28 -21.39
C ILE A 54 9.72 -4.85 -22.69
N LYS A 55 11.04 -4.77 -22.88
CA LYS A 55 11.71 -5.21 -24.11
C LYS A 55 12.41 -6.56 -24.01
N ASN A 56 12.76 -7.05 -22.84
CA ASN A 56 13.76 -8.11 -22.71
C ASN A 56 13.30 -9.26 -21.81
N ARG A 57 13.13 -10.45 -22.41
CA ARG A 57 12.82 -11.72 -21.70
C ARG A 57 13.90 -12.11 -20.67
N ASN A 58 15.12 -11.60 -20.77
CA ASN A 58 16.23 -11.98 -19.87
C ASN A 58 16.15 -11.35 -18.48
N LEU A 59 15.49 -10.21 -18.32
CA LEU A 59 15.19 -9.65 -17.00
C LEU A 59 14.24 -10.55 -16.20
N ASN A 60 13.42 -11.34 -16.86
CA ASN A 60 12.62 -12.36 -16.20
C ASN A 60 13.46 -13.32 -15.36
N LYS A 61 14.69 -13.66 -15.78
CA LYS A 61 15.57 -14.55 -15.02
C LYS A 61 16.03 -13.94 -13.70
N TYR A 62 16.41 -12.67 -13.71
CA TYR A 62 16.82 -11.94 -12.51
C TYR A 62 15.65 -11.81 -11.52
N PHE A 63 14.47 -11.38 -12.00
CA PHE A 63 13.28 -11.28 -11.16
C PHE A 63 12.81 -12.63 -10.65
N VAL A 64 12.86 -13.68 -11.46
CA VAL A 64 12.55 -15.04 -11.02
C VAL A 64 13.50 -15.47 -9.91
N MET A 65 14.79 -15.25 -10.05
CA MET A 65 15.78 -15.62 -9.05
C MET A 65 15.62 -14.83 -7.76
N LYS A 66 15.44 -13.50 -7.87
CA LYS A 66 15.11 -12.64 -6.71
C LYS A 66 13.83 -13.09 -6.02
N ASN A 67 12.79 -13.41 -6.76
CA ASN A 67 11.53 -13.89 -6.24
C ASN A 67 11.66 -15.25 -5.54
N LEU A 68 12.38 -16.20 -6.13
CA LEU A 68 12.63 -17.51 -5.50
C LEU A 68 13.34 -17.35 -4.16
N LEU A 69 14.35 -16.48 -4.08
CA LEU A 69 15.04 -16.16 -2.83
C LEU A 69 14.12 -15.43 -1.82
N SER A 70 13.11 -14.73 -2.28
CA SER A 70 12.19 -13.95 -1.44
C SER A 70 10.97 -14.74 -0.96
N ILE A 71 10.65 -15.90 -1.54
CA ILE A 71 9.48 -16.70 -1.16
C ILE A 71 9.50 -17.09 0.32
N SER A 72 10.67 -17.45 0.83
CA SER A 72 10.86 -17.84 2.23
C SER A 72 11.11 -16.67 3.17
N LYS A 73 11.37 -15.45 2.64
CA LYS A 73 11.60 -14.29 3.48
C LYS A 73 10.31 -13.82 4.13
N ASN A 74 10.33 -13.70 5.44
CA ASN A 74 9.23 -13.15 6.20
C ASN A 74 9.71 -11.95 7.00
N TYR A 75 8.94 -10.86 6.96
CA TYR A 75 9.21 -9.71 7.81
C TYR A 75 8.74 -10.01 9.23
N ASN A 76 9.61 -9.81 10.21
CA ASN A 76 9.24 -9.93 11.61
C ASN A 76 8.50 -8.66 12.04
N LEU A 77 7.21 -8.59 11.71
CA LEU A 77 6.34 -7.48 12.07
C LEU A 77 5.58 -7.80 13.35
N ASN A 78 5.45 -6.80 14.20
CA ASN A 78 4.62 -6.84 15.40
C ASN A 78 3.60 -5.72 15.37
N ILE A 79 2.43 -5.97 15.97
CA ILE A 79 1.44 -4.94 16.25
C ILE A 79 1.28 -4.77 17.74
N LEU A 80 1.41 -3.54 18.21
CA LEU A 80 1.27 -3.16 19.61
C LEU A 80 0.05 -2.26 19.78
N PHE A 81 -0.86 -2.62 20.64
CA PHE A 81 -2.02 -1.82 21.03
C PHE A 81 -2.56 -2.27 22.39
N ASN A 82 -3.30 -1.41 23.06
CA ASN A 82 -3.91 -1.74 24.34
C ASN A 82 -5.16 -2.61 24.13
N LYS A 83 -5.00 -3.93 24.28
CA LYS A 83 -6.09 -4.92 24.07
C LYS A 83 -7.28 -4.76 25.02
N LYS A 84 -7.04 -4.23 26.23
CA LYS A 84 -8.07 -4.11 27.29
C LYS A 84 -8.92 -2.83 27.16
N LYS A 85 -8.44 -1.85 26.41
CA LYS A 85 -9.02 -0.51 26.31
C LYS A 85 -9.40 -0.11 24.88
N LEU A 86 -9.79 -1.07 24.06
CA LEU A 86 -10.29 -0.76 22.73
C LEU A 86 -11.67 -0.09 22.81
N PRO A 87 -11.94 0.93 21.96
CA PRO A 87 -13.22 1.63 22.00
C PRO A 87 -14.36 0.71 21.54
N SER A 88 -15.45 0.68 22.32
CA SER A 88 -16.69 -0.04 21.98
C SER A 88 -17.56 0.74 20.98
N LYS A 89 -17.45 2.07 20.99
CA LYS A 89 -18.19 2.97 20.08
C LYS A 89 -17.68 2.90 18.65
N LYS A 90 -18.50 3.35 17.69
CA LYS A 90 -18.08 3.54 16.30
C LYS A 90 -16.94 4.56 16.20
N ILE A 91 -15.87 4.18 15.50
CA ILE A 91 -14.68 5.02 15.31
C ILE A 91 -14.34 5.17 13.83
N ASN A 92 -13.62 6.22 13.50
CA ASN A 92 -12.97 6.36 12.20
C ASN A 92 -11.53 5.84 12.32
N LEU A 93 -11.17 4.85 11.53
CA LEU A 93 -9.83 4.27 11.53
C LEU A 93 -8.95 4.99 10.52
N ILE A 94 -7.84 5.56 11.00
CA ILE A 94 -6.83 6.21 10.14
C ILE A 94 -5.59 5.32 10.10
N VAL A 95 -5.09 5.06 8.90
CA VAL A 95 -3.79 4.41 8.67
C VAL A 95 -2.80 5.45 8.19
N SER A 96 -1.73 5.63 8.93
CA SER A 96 -0.68 6.59 8.62
C SER A 96 0.71 6.04 8.95
N TYR A 97 1.73 6.83 8.67
CA TYR A 97 3.11 6.51 9.03
C TYR A 97 3.52 7.25 10.29
N SER A 98 4.48 6.70 11.02
CA SER A 98 5.06 7.34 12.19
C SER A 98 6.57 7.21 12.25
N THR A 99 7.19 8.22 12.83
CA THR A 99 8.59 8.26 13.25
C THR A 99 8.65 8.74 14.70
N LYS A 100 9.84 8.73 15.29
CA LYS A 100 10.06 9.26 16.64
C LYS A 100 9.55 10.70 16.79
N ASN A 101 9.71 11.52 15.76
CA ASN A 101 9.36 12.95 15.78
C ASN A 101 7.85 13.21 15.83
N ASN A 102 7.03 12.20 15.51
CA ASN A 102 5.57 12.31 15.56
C ASN A 102 4.99 12.11 16.98
N PHE A 103 5.82 11.74 17.95
CA PHE A 103 5.37 11.49 19.32
C PHE A 103 5.94 12.52 20.29
N ASP A 104 5.09 13.03 21.16
CA ASP A 104 5.53 13.81 22.33
C ASP A 104 5.98 12.90 23.49
N ILE A 105 6.47 13.51 24.56
CA ILE A 105 6.96 12.82 25.76
C ILE A 105 5.83 12.02 26.45
N ARG A 106 4.58 12.43 26.29
CA ARG A 106 3.40 11.79 26.88
C ARG A 106 2.86 10.66 25.99
N GLY A 107 3.43 10.46 24.80
CA GLY A 107 3.00 9.46 23.83
C GLY A 107 1.77 9.87 23.01
N ASN A 108 1.50 11.18 22.92
CA ASN A 108 0.53 11.69 21.96
C ASN A 108 1.16 11.66 20.57
N PHE A 109 0.41 11.22 19.60
CA PHE A 109 0.81 11.20 18.19
C PHE A 109 0.24 12.40 17.47
N LYS A 110 1.06 13.06 16.65
CA LYS A 110 0.67 14.10 15.71
C LYS A 110 1.01 13.65 14.31
N ASP A 111 -0.01 13.63 13.44
CA ASP A 111 0.14 13.21 12.05
C ASP A 111 0.68 14.34 11.17
N ASP A 112 1.55 13.98 10.21
CA ASP A 112 2.13 14.95 9.28
C ASP A 112 1.27 15.18 8.03
N PHE A 113 0.26 14.34 7.79
CA PHE A 113 -0.50 14.32 6.54
C PHE A 113 -1.93 14.82 6.69
N PHE A 114 -2.59 14.49 7.79
CA PHE A 114 -4.01 14.80 8.03
C PHE A 114 -4.24 15.98 8.95
N ASP A 115 -3.18 16.55 9.53
CA ASP A 115 -3.23 17.63 10.52
C ASP A 115 -4.12 17.31 11.75
N TYR A 116 -4.28 16.03 12.06
CA TYR A 116 -4.94 15.54 13.26
C TYR A 116 -3.94 14.98 14.25
N ASP A 117 -4.35 14.91 15.49
CA ASP A 117 -3.59 14.29 16.56
C ASP A 117 -4.40 13.19 17.25
N SER A 118 -3.72 12.42 18.09
CA SER A 118 -4.35 11.34 18.85
C SER A 118 -5.22 11.82 20.02
N GLY A 119 -5.35 13.15 20.24
CA GLY A 119 -6.25 13.74 21.22
C GLY A 119 -7.71 13.55 20.85
N ASP A 120 -8.03 13.50 19.57
CA ASP A 120 -9.39 13.29 19.10
C ASP A 120 -9.79 11.81 19.20
N THR A 121 -10.64 11.49 20.16
CA THR A 121 -11.10 10.11 20.44
C THR A 121 -12.10 9.57 19.41
N ARG A 122 -12.52 10.36 18.41
CA ARG A 122 -13.33 9.89 17.27
C ARG A 122 -12.49 9.08 16.31
N PHE A 123 -11.14 9.23 16.36
CA PHE A 123 -10.20 8.53 15.51
C PHE A 123 -9.45 7.45 16.28
N PHE A 124 -9.22 6.35 15.61
CA PHE A 124 -8.28 5.32 16.01
C PHE A 124 -7.16 5.25 14.97
N TRP A 125 -5.92 5.22 15.44
CA TRP A 125 -4.74 5.29 14.58
C TRP A 125 -4.09 3.92 14.45
N LEU A 126 -3.92 3.46 13.22
CA LEU A 126 -3.03 2.35 12.89
C LEU A 126 -1.78 2.92 12.24
N LEU A 127 -0.69 2.97 12.99
CA LEU A 127 0.56 3.59 12.57
C LEU A 127 1.55 2.54 12.10
N ILE A 128 2.22 2.82 10.97
CA ILE A 128 3.32 2.01 10.46
C ILE A 128 4.60 2.77 10.77
N SER A 129 5.39 2.26 11.71
CA SER A 129 6.64 2.90 12.12
C SER A 129 7.70 2.76 11.04
N LEU A 130 8.21 3.89 10.53
CA LEU A 130 9.23 3.92 9.48
C LEU A 130 10.65 3.73 10.04
N ASP A 131 10.90 4.17 11.27
CA ASP A 131 12.19 4.11 11.95
C ASP A 131 12.25 3.05 13.05
N ASN A 132 11.21 2.21 13.15
CA ASN A 132 11.00 1.21 14.20
C ASN A 132 10.90 1.78 15.62
N PHE A 133 10.66 3.08 15.73
CA PHE A 133 10.45 3.68 17.03
C PHE A 133 9.10 3.27 17.60
N ILE A 134 9.10 2.90 18.86
CA ILE A 134 7.91 2.61 19.66
C ILE A 134 8.06 3.42 20.94
N PRO A 135 7.14 4.37 21.21
CA PRO A 135 7.18 5.14 22.45
C PRO A 135 6.90 4.22 23.64
N LYS A 136 7.54 4.50 24.79
CA LYS A 136 7.34 3.72 26.03
C LYS A 136 5.87 3.72 26.48
N LYS A 137 5.17 4.82 26.22
CA LYS A 137 3.72 4.99 26.46
C LYS A 137 3.09 5.62 25.24
N PHE A 138 1.88 5.25 24.91
CA PHE A 138 1.08 5.86 23.87
C PHE A 138 -0.41 5.74 24.21
N ARG A 139 -1.23 6.57 23.58
CA ARG A 139 -2.67 6.63 23.84
C ARG A 139 -3.38 5.32 23.45
N GLU A 140 -4.53 5.08 24.08
CA GLU A 140 -5.35 3.88 23.92
C GLU A 140 -5.93 3.74 22.51
N ASN A 141 -6.12 4.86 21.81
CA ASN A 141 -6.61 4.91 20.43
C ASN A 141 -5.49 4.79 19.37
N ILE A 142 -4.33 4.25 19.75
CA ILE A 142 -3.20 4.04 18.84
C ILE A 142 -2.84 2.56 18.81
N ALA A 143 -2.61 2.05 17.61
CA ALA A 143 -1.93 0.79 17.34
C ALA A 143 -0.70 1.05 16.46
N ILE A 144 0.43 0.43 16.79
CA ILE A 144 1.69 0.63 16.07
C ILE A 144 2.15 -0.69 15.48
N ILE A 145 2.35 -0.72 14.18
CA ILE A 145 3.06 -1.80 13.48
C ILE A 145 4.51 -1.38 13.36
N SER A 146 5.40 -2.22 13.89
CA SER A 146 6.85 -2.03 13.78
C SER A 146 7.50 -3.27 13.18
N TYR A 147 8.63 -3.08 12.54
CA TYR A 147 9.48 -4.17 12.06
C TYR A 147 10.90 -3.97 12.51
N LYS A 148 11.57 -5.05 12.87
CA LYS A 148 13.01 -4.99 13.15
C LYS A 148 13.74 -5.03 11.81
N LYS A 149 14.38 -3.94 11.42
CA LYS A 149 15.34 -3.93 10.31
C LYS A 149 16.33 -5.06 10.59
N ASN A 150 16.63 -5.89 9.64
CA ASN A 150 17.63 -6.97 9.67
C ASN A 150 17.18 -8.35 10.19
N PHE A 151 15.92 -8.55 10.57
CA PHE A 151 15.46 -9.91 10.89
C PHE A 151 14.51 -10.46 9.81
N PHE A 152 15.10 -10.92 8.72
CA PHE A 152 14.38 -11.85 7.85
C PHE A 152 14.35 -13.20 8.55
N LYS A 153 13.21 -13.63 9.05
CA LYS A 153 13.01 -15.03 9.37
C LYS A 153 12.69 -15.76 8.08
N TYR A 154 13.50 -16.75 7.73
CA TYR A 154 13.12 -17.72 6.73
C TYR A 154 11.97 -18.55 7.30
N ASN A 155 10.83 -18.52 6.66
CA ASN A 155 9.67 -19.26 7.10
C ASN A 155 9.48 -20.48 6.18
N LEU A 156 9.90 -21.63 6.66
CA LEU A 156 9.80 -22.91 5.93
C LEU A 156 8.35 -23.22 5.53
N ILE A 157 7.37 -22.79 6.34
CA ILE A 157 5.95 -22.98 6.08
C ILE A 157 5.52 -22.25 4.79
N TYR A 158 6.04 -21.05 4.52
CA TYR A 158 5.75 -20.35 3.27
C TYR A 158 6.34 -21.05 2.07
N LEU A 159 7.56 -21.59 2.21
CA LEU A 159 8.19 -22.38 1.16
C LEU A 159 7.38 -23.66 0.88
N LEU A 160 6.97 -24.38 1.92
CA LEU A 160 6.16 -25.59 1.79
C LEU A 160 4.78 -25.31 1.17
N LYS A 161 4.11 -24.22 1.59
CA LYS A 161 2.85 -23.77 0.96
C LYS A 161 3.05 -23.43 -0.51
N PHE A 162 4.15 -22.77 -0.83
CA PHE A 162 4.48 -22.45 -2.21
C PHE A 162 4.71 -23.72 -3.03
N LEU A 163 5.51 -24.69 -2.53
CA LEU A 163 5.76 -25.96 -3.18
C LEU A 163 4.45 -26.75 -3.37
N LYS A 164 3.59 -26.80 -2.35
CA LYS A 164 2.26 -27.39 -2.47
C LYS A 164 1.42 -26.74 -3.58
N ASN A 165 1.38 -25.41 -3.63
CA ASN A 165 0.66 -24.68 -4.67
C ASN A 165 1.27 -24.92 -6.07
N LEU A 166 2.58 -25.11 -6.14
CA LEU A 166 3.29 -25.42 -7.39
C LEU A 166 2.87 -26.78 -7.94
N VAL A 167 2.63 -27.75 -7.07
CA VAL A 167 2.12 -29.07 -7.46
C VAL A 167 0.65 -28.99 -7.90
N ILE A 168 -0.18 -28.21 -7.18
CA ILE A 168 -1.62 -28.09 -7.47
C ILE A 168 -1.88 -27.31 -8.76
N ASP A 169 -1.19 -26.19 -8.95
CA ASP A 169 -1.32 -25.35 -10.14
C ASP A 169 0.04 -24.80 -10.59
N TYR A 170 0.76 -25.64 -11.33
CA TYR A 170 2.08 -25.32 -11.85
C TYR A 170 2.07 -24.05 -12.73
N LYS A 171 1.09 -23.94 -13.63
CA LYS A 171 1.03 -22.80 -14.58
C LYS A 171 0.83 -21.49 -13.85
N LEU A 172 -0.09 -21.45 -12.88
CA LEU A 172 -0.36 -20.24 -12.08
C LEU A 172 0.83 -19.89 -11.19
N SER A 173 1.46 -20.89 -10.56
CA SER A 173 2.61 -20.68 -9.68
C SER A 173 3.83 -20.15 -10.43
N ILE A 174 4.16 -20.69 -11.58
CA ILE A 174 5.23 -20.19 -12.45
C ILE A 174 4.91 -18.76 -12.92
N LYS A 175 3.64 -18.47 -13.24
CA LYS A 175 3.22 -17.13 -13.62
C LYS A 175 3.40 -16.13 -12.49
N LYS A 176 3.04 -16.50 -11.26
CA LYS A 176 3.26 -15.67 -10.07
C LYS A 176 4.73 -15.38 -9.84
N ILE A 177 5.61 -16.39 -9.94
CA ILE A 177 7.06 -16.21 -9.80
C ILE A 177 7.60 -15.20 -10.81
N LYS A 178 7.12 -15.26 -12.05
CA LYS A 178 7.62 -14.40 -13.12
C LYS A 178 7.13 -12.94 -13.03
N HIS A 179 5.97 -12.71 -12.43
CA HIS A 179 5.29 -11.44 -12.56
C HIS A 179 5.07 -10.68 -11.26
N PHE A 180 5.11 -11.36 -10.10
CA PHE A 180 4.90 -10.71 -8.81
C PHE A 180 6.18 -10.50 -8.02
N CYS A 181 6.22 -9.41 -7.27
CA CYS A 181 7.25 -9.17 -6.26
C CYS A 181 6.88 -9.88 -4.96
N TRP A 182 7.52 -10.99 -4.67
CA TRP A 182 7.24 -11.81 -3.50
C TRP A 182 7.61 -11.12 -2.18
N GLU A 183 8.63 -10.30 -2.19
CA GLU A 183 9.04 -9.52 -1.02
C GLU A 183 7.92 -8.58 -0.58
N GLU A 184 7.39 -7.79 -1.51
CA GLU A 184 6.26 -6.90 -1.27
C GLU A 184 4.96 -7.66 -0.94
N SER A 185 4.77 -8.83 -1.56
CA SER A 185 3.62 -9.70 -1.27
C SER A 185 3.68 -10.21 0.16
N ASN A 186 4.85 -10.65 0.63
CA ASN A 186 5.04 -11.11 2.00
C ASN A 186 4.84 -9.98 3.01
N PHE A 187 5.39 -8.80 2.73
CA PHE A 187 5.18 -7.61 3.55
C PHE A 187 3.69 -7.25 3.65
N SER A 188 3.00 -7.17 2.52
CA SER A 188 1.58 -6.85 2.46
C SER A 188 0.71 -7.87 3.21
N ASN A 189 1.01 -9.16 3.05
CA ASN A 189 0.29 -10.23 3.73
C ASN A 189 0.54 -10.22 5.24
N ASN A 190 1.75 -9.88 5.70
CA ASN A 190 2.07 -9.78 7.11
C ASN A 190 1.34 -8.60 7.76
N ILE A 191 1.37 -7.41 7.14
CA ILE A 191 0.60 -6.26 7.61
C ILE A 191 -0.90 -6.60 7.67
N SER A 192 -1.45 -7.21 6.63
CA SER A 192 -2.84 -7.64 6.56
C SER A 192 -3.19 -8.61 7.70
N SER A 193 -2.37 -9.63 7.92
CA SER A 193 -2.59 -10.63 8.97
C SER A 193 -2.62 -10.02 10.38
N LEU A 194 -1.67 -9.13 10.68
CA LEU A 194 -1.61 -8.42 11.95
C LEU A 194 -2.80 -7.48 12.15
N SER A 195 -3.13 -6.72 11.11
CA SER A 195 -4.22 -5.74 11.15
C SER A 195 -5.59 -6.37 11.29
N LYS A 196 -5.81 -7.56 10.73
CA LYS A 196 -7.09 -8.30 10.86
C LYS A 196 -7.48 -8.55 12.31
N SER A 197 -6.52 -8.88 13.17
CA SER A 197 -6.77 -9.10 14.60
C SER A 197 -7.31 -7.83 15.29
N LEU A 198 -6.82 -6.66 14.88
CA LEU A 198 -7.29 -5.36 15.35
C LEU A 198 -8.65 -5.01 14.71
N PHE A 199 -8.76 -5.14 13.40
CA PHE A 199 -9.98 -4.79 12.66
C PHE A 199 -11.20 -5.56 13.18
N ASN A 200 -11.05 -6.85 13.53
CA ASN A 200 -12.13 -7.65 14.05
C ASN A 200 -12.66 -7.17 15.41
N ARG A 201 -11.85 -6.45 16.18
CA ARG A 201 -12.20 -5.92 17.50
C ARG A 201 -12.77 -4.50 17.48
N LEU A 202 -12.56 -3.76 16.40
CA LEU A 202 -12.98 -2.37 16.27
C LEU A 202 -14.33 -2.28 15.55
N ASN A 203 -15.20 -1.39 16.03
CA ASN A 203 -16.41 -1.00 15.32
C ASN A 203 -16.10 0.18 14.39
N ILE A 204 -15.70 -0.13 13.15
CA ILE A 204 -15.18 0.85 12.18
C ILE A 204 -16.34 1.47 11.41
N ASN A 205 -16.43 2.81 11.43
CA ASN A 205 -17.38 3.60 10.67
C ASN A 205 -16.81 4.00 9.30
N LYS A 206 -15.62 4.61 9.30
CA LYS A 206 -14.88 5.01 8.11
C LYS A 206 -13.44 4.52 8.19
N PHE A 207 -12.87 4.18 7.04
CA PHE A 207 -11.46 3.82 6.91
C PHE A 207 -10.76 4.86 6.05
N ILE A 208 -9.74 5.47 6.59
CA ILE A 208 -8.97 6.56 5.96
C ILE A 208 -7.52 6.11 5.91
N ILE A 209 -6.88 6.26 4.77
CA ILE A 209 -5.47 5.87 4.60
C ILE A 209 -4.70 6.91 3.81
N ASN A 210 -3.48 7.22 4.25
CA ASN A 210 -2.53 7.92 3.43
C ASN A 210 -2.17 7.02 2.23
N TYR A 211 -2.54 7.45 1.01
CA TYR A 211 -2.61 6.55 -0.13
C TYR A 211 -1.62 6.91 -1.23
N GLU A 212 -0.74 5.98 -1.54
CA GLU A 212 0.24 6.08 -2.62
C GLU A 212 0.09 4.94 -3.64
N GLY A 213 -0.92 4.09 -3.48
CA GLY A 213 -1.19 2.95 -4.34
C GLY A 213 -0.34 1.72 -4.09
N VAL A 214 0.48 1.73 -3.02
CA VAL A 214 1.34 0.61 -2.69
C VAL A 214 0.54 -0.64 -2.26
N PRO A 215 1.09 -1.84 -2.48
CA PRO A 215 0.34 -3.09 -2.36
C PRO A 215 -0.33 -3.33 -1.00
N PHE A 216 0.37 -3.04 0.10
CA PHE A 216 -0.19 -3.25 1.43
C PHE A 216 -1.40 -2.34 1.72
N GLN A 217 -1.41 -1.12 1.20
CA GLN A 217 -2.55 -0.20 1.34
C GLN A 217 -3.80 -0.77 0.66
N ASN A 218 -3.64 -1.27 -0.56
CA ASN A 218 -4.73 -1.94 -1.27
C ASN A 218 -5.21 -3.19 -0.52
N LYS A 219 -4.28 -3.93 0.07
CA LYS A 219 -4.60 -5.12 0.86
C LYS A 219 -5.41 -4.78 2.10
N LEU A 220 -5.04 -3.74 2.85
CA LEU A 220 -5.79 -3.27 4.00
C LEU A 220 -7.21 -2.80 3.62
N ILE A 221 -7.35 -2.08 2.50
CA ILE A 221 -8.66 -1.66 1.99
C ILE A 221 -9.53 -2.88 1.67
N HIS A 222 -8.97 -3.90 1.02
CA HIS A 222 -9.66 -5.16 0.77
C HIS A 222 -10.11 -5.84 2.07
N ASP A 223 -9.23 -5.91 3.07
CA ASP A 223 -9.54 -6.54 4.35
C ASP A 223 -10.69 -5.83 5.09
N ILE A 224 -10.73 -4.50 5.05
CA ILE A 224 -11.83 -3.70 5.58
C ILE A 224 -13.14 -3.95 4.83
N LYS A 225 -13.10 -3.97 3.50
CA LYS A 225 -14.29 -4.24 2.67
C LYS A 225 -14.80 -5.68 2.84
N ASN A 226 -13.90 -6.63 3.03
CA ASN A 226 -14.28 -8.02 3.34
C ASN A 226 -14.93 -8.17 4.72
N LYS A 227 -14.48 -7.37 5.71
CA LYS A 227 -15.13 -7.32 7.02
C LYS A 227 -16.55 -6.77 6.92
N ASN A 228 -16.71 -5.63 6.26
CA ASN A 228 -18.01 -5.01 6.05
C ASN A 228 -17.97 -4.10 4.81
N LYS A 229 -18.73 -4.46 3.78
CA LYS A 229 -18.79 -3.72 2.51
C LYS A 229 -19.32 -2.29 2.66
N ASN A 230 -20.09 -2.00 3.71
CA ASN A 230 -20.69 -0.69 3.97
C ASN A 230 -19.69 0.31 4.58
N ILE A 231 -18.53 -0.14 5.08
CA ILE A 231 -17.51 0.78 5.57
C ILE A 231 -16.99 1.61 4.39
N LYS A 232 -17.15 2.93 4.48
CA LYS A 232 -16.59 3.84 3.46
C LYS A 232 -15.07 3.92 3.60
N THR A 233 -14.37 3.81 2.47
CA THR A 233 -12.90 3.80 2.39
C THR A 233 -12.40 5.01 1.62
N PHE A 234 -11.54 5.80 2.25
CA PHE A 234 -10.96 7.03 1.72
C PHE A 234 -9.44 6.91 1.63
N GLY A 235 -8.89 7.23 0.46
CA GLY A 235 -7.45 7.39 0.29
C GLY A 235 -7.09 8.87 0.19
N TYR A 236 -6.13 9.36 0.95
CA TYR A 236 -5.61 10.71 0.82
C TYR A 236 -4.26 10.68 0.12
N LEU A 237 -4.19 11.27 -1.06
CA LEU A 237 -2.96 11.40 -1.84
C LEU A 237 -2.30 12.73 -1.51
N HIS A 238 -1.31 12.68 -0.61
CA HIS A 238 -0.62 13.87 -0.11
C HIS A 238 0.47 14.39 -1.06
N CYS A 239 0.98 13.54 -1.95
CA CYS A 239 2.01 13.90 -2.92
C CYS A 239 1.41 14.20 -4.30
N ALA A 240 2.13 14.99 -5.09
CA ALA A 240 1.73 15.23 -6.47
C ALA A 240 2.00 13.97 -7.32
N PRO A 241 0.96 13.32 -7.89
CA PRO A 241 1.18 12.19 -8.78
C PRO A 241 1.84 12.68 -10.07
N TRP A 242 2.82 11.96 -10.51
CA TRP A 242 3.41 12.19 -11.82
C TRP A 242 2.91 11.14 -12.83
N PRO A 243 2.92 11.43 -14.13
CA PRO A 243 2.25 10.58 -15.13
C PRO A 243 2.73 9.14 -15.21
N LEU A 244 3.91 8.83 -14.68
CA LEU A 244 4.47 7.47 -14.66
C LEU A 244 4.49 6.83 -13.27
N GLN A 245 3.74 7.37 -12.31
CA GLN A 245 3.61 6.73 -11.00
C GLN A 245 2.74 5.47 -11.12
N LEU A 246 3.37 4.37 -11.47
CA LEU A 246 2.71 3.12 -11.85
C LEU A 246 1.93 2.48 -10.70
N ASP A 247 2.35 2.71 -9.46
CA ASP A 247 1.63 2.24 -8.27
C ASP A 247 0.23 2.84 -8.18
N LEU A 248 0.05 4.07 -8.65
CA LEU A 248 -1.23 4.76 -8.70
C LEU A 248 -2.09 4.41 -9.93
N ILE A 249 -1.63 3.56 -10.84
CA ILE A 249 -2.52 3.10 -11.92
C ILE A 249 -3.75 2.44 -11.32
N TYR A 250 -4.93 2.83 -11.85
CA TYR A 250 -6.18 2.24 -11.40
C TYR A 250 -6.24 0.75 -11.71
N LYS A 251 -6.38 -0.05 -10.67
CA LYS A 251 -6.37 -1.52 -10.69
C LYS A 251 -7.70 -2.11 -10.22
N SER A 252 -8.78 -1.35 -10.30
CA SER A 252 -10.10 -1.73 -9.73
C SER A 252 -10.06 -1.93 -8.21
N GLN A 253 -9.24 -1.13 -7.51
CA GLN A 253 -9.18 -1.16 -6.06
C GLN A 253 -10.58 -0.88 -5.46
N PRO A 254 -10.91 -1.51 -4.32
CA PRO A 254 -12.19 -1.30 -3.64
C PRO A 254 -12.27 0.02 -2.87
N LEU A 255 -11.36 0.96 -3.12
CA LEU A 255 -11.39 2.30 -2.57
C LEU A 255 -12.63 3.04 -3.09
N ASP A 256 -13.45 3.58 -2.18
CA ASP A 256 -14.65 4.31 -2.57
C ASP A 256 -14.28 5.68 -3.12
N GLU A 257 -13.34 6.37 -2.46
CA GLU A 257 -12.99 7.74 -2.80
C GLU A 257 -11.50 8.02 -2.61
N LEU A 258 -10.89 8.67 -3.61
CA LEU A 258 -9.53 9.17 -3.57
C LEU A 258 -9.57 10.69 -3.41
N ILE A 259 -9.03 11.17 -2.31
CA ILE A 259 -8.96 12.59 -1.98
C ILE A 259 -7.61 13.13 -2.46
N VAL A 260 -7.63 14.26 -3.16
CA VAL A 260 -6.45 14.94 -3.69
C VAL A 260 -6.49 16.42 -3.37
N SER A 261 -5.34 17.07 -3.26
CA SER A 261 -5.23 18.47 -2.85
C SER A 261 -5.33 19.48 -4.01
N GLY A 262 -5.45 19.02 -5.25
CA GLY A 262 -5.51 19.95 -6.38
C GLY A 262 -6.13 19.38 -7.66
N LYS A 263 -6.69 20.27 -8.49
CA LYS A 263 -7.28 19.94 -9.79
C LYS A 263 -6.27 19.29 -10.75
N GLN A 264 -4.99 19.69 -10.68
CA GLN A 264 -3.94 19.11 -11.51
C GLN A 264 -3.66 17.66 -11.15
N GLN A 265 -3.62 17.30 -9.86
CA GLN A 265 -3.51 15.92 -9.41
C GLN A 265 -4.66 15.07 -9.97
N LYS A 266 -5.90 15.57 -9.86
CA LYS A 266 -7.08 14.92 -10.42
C LYS A 266 -6.94 14.69 -11.93
N ASN A 267 -6.44 15.68 -12.67
CA ASN A 267 -6.24 15.58 -14.12
C ASN A 267 -5.19 14.52 -14.47
N VAL A 268 -4.07 14.45 -13.74
CA VAL A 268 -3.04 13.39 -13.94
C VAL A 268 -3.62 12.01 -13.71
N LEU A 269 -4.33 11.81 -12.61
CA LEU A 269 -4.95 10.54 -12.27
C LEU A 269 -5.94 10.07 -13.35
N LYS A 270 -6.76 10.97 -13.86
CA LYS A 270 -7.74 10.68 -14.93
C LYS A 270 -7.05 10.41 -16.27
N LYS A 271 -6.22 11.36 -16.72
CA LYS A 271 -5.65 11.35 -18.07
C LYS A 271 -4.66 10.22 -18.28
N PHE A 272 -3.82 9.97 -17.28
CA PHE A 272 -2.70 9.02 -17.41
C PHE A 272 -2.92 7.71 -16.66
N LEU A 273 -3.48 7.77 -15.45
CA LEU A 273 -3.52 6.64 -14.53
C LEU A 273 -4.85 5.89 -14.49
N GLY A 274 -5.83 6.32 -15.29
CA GLY A 274 -7.07 5.58 -15.55
C GLY A 274 -8.14 5.67 -14.46
N TRP A 275 -8.04 6.64 -13.54
CA TRP A 275 -9.03 6.84 -12.50
C TRP A 275 -10.33 7.42 -13.00
N ASN A 276 -11.47 6.94 -12.48
CA ASN A 276 -12.77 7.51 -12.77
C ASN A 276 -12.95 8.85 -12.02
N ASN A 277 -13.50 9.84 -12.72
CA ASN A 277 -13.78 11.17 -12.16
C ASN A 277 -14.64 11.15 -10.89
N LYS A 278 -15.63 10.26 -10.84
CA LYS A 278 -16.56 10.10 -9.71
C LYS A 278 -15.89 9.58 -8.43
N LYS A 279 -14.71 8.97 -8.56
CA LYS A 279 -13.92 8.44 -7.43
C LYS A 279 -12.88 9.42 -6.91
N ILE A 280 -12.77 10.64 -7.46
CA ILE A 280 -11.74 11.60 -7.08
C ILE A 280 -12.39 12.89 -6.59
N THR A 281 -12.17 13.19 -5.31
CA THR A 281 -12.57 14.45 -4.68
C THR A 281 -11.36 15.35 -4.51
N VAL A 282 -11.55 16.62 -4.83
CA VAL A 282 -10.53 17.66 -4.64
C VAL A 282 -10.91 18.46 -3.39
N ILE A 283 -10.00 18.52 -2.43
CA ILE A 283 -10.11 19.39 -1.25
C ILE A 283 -8.83 20.23 -1.14
N PRO A 284 -8.83 21.34 -0.41
CA PRO A 284 -7.59 22.04 -0.06
C PRO A 284 -6.61 21.09 0.63
N SER A 285 -5.31 21.38 0.53
CA SER A 285 -4.30 20.56 1.19
C SER A 285 -4.43 20.65 2.70
N LEU A 286 -4.71 19.55 3.35
CA LEU A 286 -4.80 19.48 4.81
C LEU A 286 -3.47 19.86 5.50
N ARG A 287 -2.36 19.72 4.80
CA ARG A 287 -1.01 20.00 5.31
C ARG A 287 -0.70 21.49 5.44
N PHE A 288 -1.36 22.36 4.69
CA PHE A 288 -1.01 23.77 4.56
C PHE A 288 -2.08 24.72 5.12
N GLU A 289 -3.21 24.23 5.60
CA GLU A 289 -4.30 25.08 6.08
C GLU A 289 -3.95 25.91 7.34
N LYS A 290 -2.98 25.48 8.15
CA LYS A 290 -2.64 26.15 9.42
C LYS A 290 -1.54 27.19 9.37
N LYS A 291 -0.97 27.49 8.21
CA LYS A 291 -0.10 28.65 8.07
C LYS A 291 -0.87 29.91 7.63
N LYS A 292 -1.92 30.27 8.34
CA LYS A 292 -2.29 31.67 8.44
C LYS A 292 -1.36 32.27 9.49
N ILE A 293 -0.36 32.97 9.00
CA ILE A 293 0.50 33.87 9.73
C ILE A 293 -0.36 35.02 10.28
#